data_101534c4c6ef918a3fc4a33187e73654
#
_entry.id   101534c4c6ef918a3fc4a33187e73654
#
_cell.length_a   1.000
_cell.length_b   1.000
_cell.length_c   1.000
_cell.angle_alpha   90.00
_cell.angle_beta   90.00
_cell.angle_gamma   90.00
#
_symmetry.space_group_name_H-M   'P 1'
#
loop_
_entity.id
_entity.type
_entity.pdbx_description
1 polymer ?
#
loop_
_entity_poly.entity_id
_entity_poly.type
_entity_poly.pdbx_seq_one_letter_code
_entity_poly.pdbx_strand_id
1 'polypeptide(L)'
;MIRTAFIIAATLATFAALPAQAEDATVGSLKISAPWARATPKGASVGGGYMKITNTGTAPDRLIGGSTDVASRFEIHEMKMDNGVMKMRPVTGGLEIKPGETVELSPGGYHMMLVGLKQQLEQGQHFKATLEFAKAGKVDVDFAIESVGAQRPGTAGGAMPGMGSMKMK
;
A
#
# COMPACT_ATOMS: atom_id res chain seq x y z
N MET A 1 -59.26 22.45 -29.43
CA MET A 1 -58.45 22.61 -28.20
C MET A 1 -57.53 21.38 -28.06
N ILE A 2 -56.27 21.49 -28.49
CA ILE A 2 -55.26 20.38 -28.49
C ILE A 2 -54.35 20.61 -27.29
N ARG A 3 -54.36 19.68 -26.31
CA ARG A 3 -53.48 19.71 -25.14
C ARG A 3 -52.22 18.93 -25.47
N THR A 4 -51.11 19.62 -25.68
CA THR A 4 -49.78 19.04 -25.86
C THR A 4 -49.21 18.70 -24.49
N ALA A 5 -49.04 17.41 -24.17
CA ALA A 5 -48.34 16.94 -22.96
C ALA A 5 -46.84 16.85 -23.21
N PHE A 6 -46.06 17.66 -22.53
CA PHE A 6 -44.60 17.58 -22.50
C PHE A 6 -44.18 16.47 -21.52
N ILE A 7 -43.59 15.41 -22.05
CA ILE A 7 -42.95 14.36 -21.25
C ILE A 7 -41.49 14.78 -21.04
N ILE A 8 -41.11 15.13 -19.79
CA ILE A 8 -39.74 15.40 -19.40
C ILE A 8 -39.12 14.05 -19.02
N ALA A 9 -38.25 13.53 -19.89
CA ALA A 9 -37.44 12.36 -19.58
C ALA A 9 -36.25 12.78 -18.71
N ALA A 10 -36.27 12.45 -17.41
CA ALA A 10 -35.17 12.65 -16.51
C ALA A 10 -34.14 11.52 -16.73
N THR A 11 -33.04 11.84 -17.39
CA THR A 11 -31.88 10.94 -17.52
C THR A 11 -31.11 10.91 -16.21
N LEU A 12 -31.20 9.80 -15.45
CA LEU A 12 -30.36 9.52 -14.30
C LEU A 12 -28.97 9.17 -14.80
N ALA A 13 -28.01 10.09 -14.67
CA ALA A 13 -26.60 9.82 -14.90
C ALA A 13 -26.05 9.03 -13.70
N THR A 14 -25.85 7.73 -13.86
CA THR A 14 -25.11 6.89 -12.90
C THR A 14 -23.64 7.25 -12.96
N PHE A 15 -23.14 8.00 -11.98
CA PHE A 15 -21.72 8.20 -11.75
C PHE A 15 -21.12 6.87 -11.24
N ALA A 16 -20.45 6.14 -12.12
CA ALA A 16 -19.60 5.04 -11.72
C ALA A 16 -18.37 5.62 -11.00
N ALA A 17 -18.28 5.42 -9.68
CA ALA A 17 -17.08 5.74 -8.92
C ALA A 17 -15.94 4.84 -9.41
N LEU A 18 -14.94 5.41 -10.10
CA LEU A 18 -13.71 4.71 -10.42
C LEU A 18 -12.99 4.39 -9.10
N PRO A 19 -12.41 3.19 -8.95
CA PRO A 19 -11.58 2.88 -7.79
C PRO A 19 -10.42 3.88 -7.74
N ALA A 20 -10.27 4.60 -6.64
CA ALA A 20 -9.12 5.43 -6.38
C ALA A 20 -7.89 4.51 -6.34
N GLN A 21 -6.99 4.66 -7.29
CA GLN A 21 -5.70 3.97 -7.28
C GLN A 21 -4.71 4.84 -6.50
N ALA A 22 -3.86 4.20 -5.70
CA ALA A 22 -2.74 4.88 -5.07
C ALA A 22 -1.87 5.55 -6.13
N GLU A 23 -1.58 6.84 -5.95
CA GLU A 23 -0.80 7.61 -6.91
C GLU A 23 0.69 7.34 -6.71
N ASP A 24 1.42 7.17 -7.83
CA ASP A 24 2.88 7.14 -7.84
C ASP A 24 3.42 8.52 -7.40
N ALA A 25 4.44 8.54 -6.55
CA ALA A 25 5.09 9.75 -6.09
C ALA A 25 6.54 9.80 -6.57
N THR A 26 7.10 11.01 -6.69
CA THR A 26 8.49 11.21 -7.07
C THR A 26 9.14 12.26 -6.18
N VAL A 27 10.38 11.99 -5.75
CA VAL A 27 11.21 12.95 -5.02
C VAL A 27 12.65 12.83 -5.51
N GLY A 28 13.21 13.93 -6.02
CA GLY A 28 14.52 13.90 -6.68
C GLY A 28 14.54 12.87 -7.82
N SER A 29 15.44 11.90 -7.74
CA SER A 29 15.57 10.80 -8.69
C SER A 29 14.88 9.51 -8.23
N LEU A 30 14.15 9.54 -7.13
CA LEU A 30 13.43 8.38 -6.62
C LEU A 30 11.98 8.40 -7.09
N LYS A 31 11.53 7.28 -7.66
CA LYS A 31 10.14 7.02 -8.00
C LYS A 31 9.57 6.00 -7.02
N ILE A 32 8.52 6.38 -6.31
CA ILE A 32 7.72 5.52 -5.43
C ILE A 32 6.49 5.08 -6.21
N SER A 33 6.25 3.79 -6.32
CA SER A 33 5.14 3.26 -7.10
C SER A 33 4.36 2.19 -6.36
N ALA A 34 3.07 2.11 -6.68
CA ALA A 34 2.12 1.16 -6.12
C ALA A 34 2.16 1.10 -4.58
N PRO A 35 2.03 2.23 -3.84
CA PRO A 35 1.99 2.23 -2.39
C PRO A 35 0.67 1.62 -1.89
N TRP A 36 0.76 0.63 -0.99
CA TRP A 36 -0.40 -0.02 -0.43
C TRP A 36 -0.14 -0.55 0.99
N ALA A 37 -1.19 -0.81 1.74
CA ALA A 37 -1.14 -1.41 3.06
C ALA A 37 -2.21 -2.50 3.19
N ARG A 38 -2.05 -3.41 4.15
CA ARG A 38 -3.09 -4.37 4.49
C ARG A 38 -4.10 -3.76 5.45
N ALA A 39 -5.37 -4.06 5.23
CA ALA A 39 -6.39 -3.82 6.23
C ALA A 39 -6.05 -4.57 7.52
N THR A 40 -6.49 -4.02 8.65
CA THR A 40 -6.21 -4.61 9.97
C THR A 40 -7.51 -5.00 10.68
N PRO A 41 -7.47 -6.03 11.53
CA PRO A 41 -8.57 -6.31 12.44
C PRO A 41 -8.82 -5.13 13.39
N LYS A 42 -10.04 -5.01 13.90
CA LYS A 42 -10.37 -4.02 14.93
C LYS A 42 -9.51 -4.23 16.17
N GLY A 43 -8.88 -3.16 16.66
CA GLY A 43 -8.01 -3.20 17.83
C GLY A 43 -6.58 -3.67 17.56
N ALA A 44 -6.19 -3.88 16.30
CA ALA A 44 -4.80 -4.15 15.96
C ALA A 44 -3.91 -2.97 16.33
N SER A 45 -2.77 -3.25 16.94
CA SER A 45 -1.77 -2.23 17.31
C SER A 45 -0.68 -2.01 16.26
N VAL A 46 -0.64 -2.89 15.24
CA VAL A 46 0.37 -2.83 14.16
C VAL A 46 -0.29 -3.02 12.79
N GLY A 47 0.32 -2.41 11.77
CA GLY A 47 -0.07 -2.56 10.38
C GLY A 47 1.17 -2.67 9.48
N GLY A 48 1.01 -3.27 8.31
CA GLY A 48 2.05 -3.42 7.30
C GLY A 48 1.76 -2.60 6.05
N GLY A 49 2.77 -1.92 5.53
CA GLY A 49 2.70 -1.19 4.27
C GLY A 49 3.82 -1.59 3.33
N TYR A 50 3.58 -1.40 2.05
CA TYR A 50 4.38 -1.93 0.95
C TYR A 50 4.41 -0.94 -0.20
N MET A 51 5.47 -0.98 -1.01
CA MET A 51 5.65 -0.13 -2.18
C MET A 51 6.87 -0.59 -2.98
N LYS A 52 7.08 -0.01 -4.15
CA LYS A 52 8.33 -0.12 -4.89
C LYS A 52 9.02 1.25 -4.92
N ILE A 53 10.33 1.24 -4.74
CA ILE A 53 11.15 2.45 -4.82
C ILE A 53 12.22 2.22 -5.87
N THR A 54 12.18 3.01 -6.95
CA THR A 54 13.16 2.94 -8.05
C THR A 54 14.05 4.17 -8.00
N ASN A 55 15.36 3.97 -7.97
CA ASN A 55 16.32 5.05 -8.10
C ASN A 55 16.72 5.21 -9.58
N THR A 56 16.23 6.25 -10.23
CA THR A 56 16.55 6.59 -11.63
C THR A 56 17.80 7.47 -11.78
N GLY A 57 18.42 7.82 -10.66
CA GLY A 57 19.62 8.66 -10.61
C GLY A 57 20.92 7.89 -10.74
N THR A 58 22.04 8.61 -10.57
CA THR A 58 23.40 8.08 -10.67
C THR A 58 24.09 7.90 -9.31
N ALA A 59 23.45 8.33 -8.21
CA ALA A 59 23.96 8.21 -6.86
C ALA A 59 23.01 7.37 -5.99
N PRO A 60 23.53 6.57 -5.04
CA PRO A 60 22.66 5.82 -4.10
C PRO A 60 21.96 6.78 -3.14
N ASP A 61 20.76 6.40 -2.72
CA ASP A 61 20.01 7.06 -1.65
C ASP A 61 19.54 6.00 -0.62
N ARG A 62 18.89 6.43 0.47
CA ARG A 62 18.37 5.56 1.52
C ARG A 62 17.02 6.05 2.01
N LEU A 63 16.08 5.13 2.13
CA LEU A 63 14.88 5.36 2.93
C LEU A 63 15.26 5.21 4.41
N ILE A 64 15.30 6.31 5.14
CA ILE A 64 15.76 6.34 6.54
C ILE A 64 14.62 6.32 7.56
N GLY A 65 13.37 6.56 7.12
CA GLY A 65 12.21 6.54 7.97
C GLY A 65 11.00 7.17 7.32
N GLY A 66 10.04 7.55 8.16
CA GLY A 66 8.84 8.25 7.76
C GLY A 66 7.92 8.53 8.94
N SER A 67 6.77 9.10 8.64
CA SER A 67 5.72 9.40 9.62
C SER A 67 4.33 9.30 8.98
N THR A 68 3.31 9.12 9.81
CA THR A 68 1.90 9.13 9.38
C THR A 68 1.01 9.47 10.56
N ASP A 69 -0.17 10.01 10.29
CA ASP A 69 -1.14 10.32 11.34
C ASP A 69 -1.86 9.07 11.88
N VAL A 70 -1.90 7.96 11.11
CA VAL A 70 -2.60 6.73 11.48
C VAL A 70 -1.83 5.84 12.48
N ALA A 71 -0.54 6.13 12.73
CA ALA A 71 0.28 5.35 13.65
C ALA A 71 1.21 6.26 14.48
N SER A 72 1.69 5.75 15.60
CA SER A 72 2.62 6.49 16.48
C SER A 72 4.07 6.40 16.00
N ARG A 73 4.45 5.30 15.30
CA ARG A 73 5.80 5.09 14.77
C ARG A 73 5.73 4.43 13.41
N PHE A 74 6.70 4.81 12.57
CA PHE A 74 6.99 4.26 11.27
C PHE A 74 8.36 3.58 11.34
N GLU A 75 8.42 2.29 11.03
CA GLU A 75 9.65 1.53 11.08
C GLU A 75 9.83 0.77 9.75
N ILE A 76 11.08 0.51 9.34
CA ILE A 76 11.39 -0.33 8.19
C ILE A 76 11.94 -1.65 8.73
N HIS A 77 11.34 -2.75 8.33
CA HIS A 77 11.71 -4.09 8.76
C HIS A 77 12.06 -4.99 7.58
N GLU A 78 12.88 -5.99 7.83
CA GLU A 78 13.22 -7.08 6.91
C GLU A 78 12.75 -8.40 7.50
N MET A 79 12.08 -9.20 6.67
CA MET A 79 11.83 -10.62 6.95
C MET A 79 12.93 -11.43 6.31
N LYS A 80 13.67 -12.21 7.11
CA LYS A 80 14.75 -13.05 6.61
C LYS A 80 14.70 -14.44 7.21
N MET A 81 14.96 -15.45 6.38
CA MET A 81 15.14 -16.82 6.84
C MET A 81 16.50 -16.94 7.55
N ASP A 82 16.49 -17.39 8.79
CA ASP A 82 17.67 -17.65 9.60
C ASP A 82 17.54 -19.03 10.25
N ASN A 83 18.39 -19.98 9.81
CA ASN A 83 18.37 -21.38 10.25
C ASN A 83 16.97 -22.05 10.17
N GLY A 84 16.23 -21.82 9.07
CA GLY A 84 14.91 -22.40 8.87
C GLY A 84 13.77 -21.68 9.60
N VAL A 85 14.07 -20.59 10.33
CA VAL A 85 13.07 -19.77 11.03
C VAL A 85 12.99 -18.39 10.38
N MET A 86 11.78 -17.94 10.07
CA MET A 86 11.55 -16.56 9.61
C MET A 86 11.74 -15.61 10.79
N LYS A 87 12.70 -14.70 10.67
CA LYS A 87 12.97 -13.64 11.65
C LYS A 87 12.67 -12.28 11.05
N MET A 88 11.98 -11.45 11.79
CA MET A 88 11.75 -10.05 11.48
C MET A 88 12.73 -9.19 12.26
N ARG A 89 13.41 -8.28 11.59
CA ARG A 89 14.40 -7.37 12.18
C ARG A 89 14.22 -5.95 11.66
N PRO A 90 14.42 -4.93 12.48
CA PRO A 90 14.47 -3.55 12.00
C PRO A 90 15.70 -3.34 11.10
N VAL A 91 15.53 -2.57 10.03
CA VAL A 91 16.61 -2.15 9.14
C VAL A 91 17.27 -0.92 9.75
N THR A 92 18.39 -1.14 10.47
CA THR A 92 19.15 -0.05 11.08
C THR A 92 19.95 0.72 10.05
N GLY A 93 19.93 2.05 10.09
CA GLY A 93 20.63 2.92 9.15
C GLY A 93 19.95 3.13 7.81
N GLY A 94 18.72 2.64 7.67
CA GLY A 94 17.88 2.85 6.49
C GLY A 94 18.09 1.81 5.39
N LEU A 95 17.13 1.73 4.48
CA LEU A 95 17.09 0.83 3.32
C LEU A 95 17.77 1.51 2.13
N GLU A 96 18.91 0.99 1.70
CA GLU A 96 19.67 1.52 0.57
C GLU A 96 18.99 1.21 -0.77
N ILE A 97 18.96 2.20 -1.66
CA ILE A 97 18.48 2.10 -3.05
C ILE A 97 19.61 2.56 -3.98
N LYS A 98 20.30 1.61 -4.62
CA LYS A 98 21.41 1.88 -5.51
C LYS A 98 20.95 2.51 -6.82
N PRO A 99 21.85 3.19 -7.56
CA PRO A 99 21.56 3.71 -8.88
C PRO A 99 21.00 2.65 -9.82
N GLY A 100 19.88 2.92 -10.48
CA GLY A 100 19.20 2.00 -11.38
C GLY A 100 18.46 0.85 -10.69
N GLU A 101 18.51 0.75 -9.36
CA GLU A 101 17.86 -0.32 -8.60
C GLU A 101 16.39 0.01 -8.32
N THR A 102 15.57 -1.04 -8.32
CA THR A 102 14.22 -1.03 -7.73
C THR A 102 14.23 -1.92 -6.50
N VAL A 103 14.00 -1.34 -5.35
CA VAL A 103 13.78 -2.07 -4.10
C VAL A 103 12.28 -2.23 -3.89
N GLU A 104 11.83 -3.47 -3.69
CA GLU A 104 10.44 -3.79 -3.44
C GLU A 104 10.22 -4.10 -1.95
N LEU A 105 9.34 -3.33 -1.32
CA LEU A 105 8.77 -3.68 -0.03
C LEU A 105 7.52 -4.51 -0.29
N SER A 106 7.54 -5.77 0.15
CA SER A 106 6.48 -6.75 -0.10
C SER A 106 6.31 -7.71 1.07
N PRO A 107 5.15 -8.38 1.19
CA PRO A 107 4.94 -9.38 2.21
C PRO A 107 6.00 -10.49 2.18
N GLY A 108 6.68 -10.72 3.32
CA GLY A 108 7.74 -11.71 3.42
C GLY A 108 9.15 -11.21 3.10
N GLY A 109 9.30 -9.94 2.70
CA GLY A 109 10.57 -9.26 2.46
C GLY A 109 10.72 -8.00 3.32
N TYR A 110 11.27 -6.94 2.71
CA TYR A 110 11.22 -5.62 3.32
C TYR A 110 9.78 -5.14 3.43
N HIS A 111 9.45 -4.44 4.51
CA HIS A 111 8.14 -3.84 4.69
C HIS A 111 8.20 -2.63 5.63
N MET A 112 7.25 -1.75 5.44
CA MET A 112 6.95 -0.68 6.36
C MET A 112 6.10 -1.23 7.49
N MET A 113 6.49 -0.99 8.73
CA MET A 113 5.72 -1.37 9.91
C MET A 113 5.19 -0.13 10.60
N LEU A 114 3.87 -0.03 10.69
CA LEU A 114 3.14 1.00 11.41
C LEU A 114 2.87 0.49 12.82
N VAL A 115 3.53 1.10 13.81
CA VAL A 115 3.43 0.66 15.21
C VAL A 115 2.62 1.67 16.03
N GLY A 116 1.75 1.15 16.89
CA GLY A 116 0.83 1.97 17.66
C GLY A 116 -0.24 2.61 16.79
N LEU A 117 -0.98 1.78 16.04
CA LEU A 117 -2.10 2.24 15.23
C LEU A 117 -3.11 2.99 16.10
N LYS A 118 -3.49 4.19 15.67
CA LYS A 118 -4.48 5.06 16.31
C LYS A 118 -5.89 4.77 15.83
N GLN A 119 -6.01 4.10 14.70
CA GLN A 119 -7.27 3.71 14.07
C GLN A 119 -7.10 2.40 13.28
N GLN A 120 -8.21 1.74 13.01
CA GLN A 120 -8.24 0.58 12.11
C GLN A 120 -7.89 1.02 10.69
N LEU A 121 -7.10 0.22 9.98
CA LEU A 121 -6.91 0.36 8.54
C LEU A 121 -8.01 -0.45 7.84
N GLU A 122 -8.97 0.24 7.21
CA GLU A 122 -10.14 -0.38 6.59
C GLU A 122 -9.94 -0.50 5.08
N GLN A 123 -10.24 -1.67 4.52
CA GLN A 123 -10.12 -1.93 3.09
C GLN A 123 -10.90 -0.90 2.26
N GLY A 124 -10.29 -0.42 1.19
CA GLY A 124 -10.85 0.57 0.27
C GLY A 124 -10.68 2.02 0.73
N GLN A 125 -10.15 2.24 1.92
CA GLN A 125 -9.73 3.56 2.37
C GLN A 125 -8.27 3.85 1.98
N HIS A 126 -7.83 5.07 2.24
CA HIS A 126 -6.48 5.56 2.01
C HIS A 126 -5.94 6.26 3.25
N PHE A 127 -4.62 6.30 3.38
CA PHE A 127 -3.94 7.16 4.34
C PHE A 127 -2.65 7.73 3.75
N LYS A 128 -2.25 8.91 4.22
CA LYS A 128 -0.99 9.54 3.84
C LYS A 128 0.13 9.17 4.79
N ALA A 129 1.31 8.94 4.21
CA ALA A 129 2.55 8.84 4.97
C ALA A 129 3.61 9.71 4.32
N THR A 130 4.41 10.39 5.14
CA THR A 130 5.61 11.10 4.68
C THR A 130 6.79 10.15 4.77
N LEU A 131 7.39 9.82 3.64
CA LEU A 131 8.64 9.06 3.57
C LEU A 131 9.82 10.02 3.68
N GLU A 132 10.89 9.61 4.36
CA GLU A 132 12.11 10.39 4.52
C GLU A 132 13.31 9.66 3.94
N PHE A 133 13.95 10.32 2.96
CA PHE A 133 15.16 9.83 2.29
C PHE A 133 16.37 10.64 2.71
N ALA A 134 17.54 10.00 2.77
CA ALA A 134 18.76 10.63 3.25
C ALA A 134 19.24 11.78 2.39
N LYS A 135 19.03 11.71 1.06
CA LYS A 135 19.47 12.74 0.09
C LYS A 135 18.29 13.43 -0.59
N ALA A 136 17.32 12.67 -1.08
CA ALA A 136 16.18 13.24 -1.79
C ALA A 136 15.21 14.02 -0.87
N GLY A 137 15.29 13.81 0.45
CA GLY A 137 14.44 14.51 1.42
C GLY A 137 13.10 13.83 1.64
N LYS A 138 12.05 14.61 1.87
CA LYS A 138 10.71 14.12 2.27
C LYS A 138 9.74 14.14 1.09
N VAL A 139 8.85 13.15 1.06
CA VAL A 139 7.75 13.08 0.10
C VAL A 139 6.52 12.47 0.75
N ASP A 140 5.37 13.07 0.48
CA ASP A 140 4.07 12.52 0.88
C ASP A 140 3.61 11.50 -0.14
N VAL A 141 3.15 10.36 0.35
CA VAL A 141 2.69 9.22 -0.43
C VAL A 141 1.32 8.79 0.06
N ASP A 142 0.39 8.57 -0.85
CA ASP A 142 -0.95 8.08 -0.55
C ASP A 142 -1.00 6.55 -0.66
N PHE A 143 -1.28 5.87 0.44
CA PHE A 143 -1.33 4.41 0.53
C PHE A 143 -2.77 3.92 0.43
N ALA A 144 -3.07 3.09 -0.57
CA ALA A 144 -4.34 2.37 -0.66
C ALA A 144 -4.39 1.22 0.36
N ILE A 145 -5.52 1.04 1.04
CA ILE A 145 -5.69 -0.06 1.99
C ILE A 145 -6.38 -1.23 1.28
N GLU A 146 -5.63 -2.30 1.08
CA GLU A 146 -6.05 -3.54 0.46
C GLU A 146 -6.61 -4.53 1.49
N SER A 147 -7.16 -5.67 1.05
CA SER A 147 -7.70 -6.69 1.96
C SER A 147 -6.66 -7.22 2.95
N VAL A 148 -7.09 -7.79 4.07
CA VAL A 148 -6.22 -8.38 5.12
C VAL A 148 -5.26 -9.42 4.55
N GLY A 149 -5.70 -10.22 3.57
CA GLY A 149 -4.90 -11.28 2.93
C GLY A 149 -4.16 -10.85 1.67
N ALA A 150 -4.20 -9.57 1.28
CA ALA A 150 -3.57 -9.11 0.04
C ALA A 150 -2.06 -9.41 0.02
N GLN A 151 -1.56 -9.88 -1.13
CA GLN A 151 -0.14 -10.13 -1.37
C GLN A 151 0.48 -9.11 -2.33
N ARG A 152 -0.37 -8.31 -2.99
CA ARG A 152 -0.01 -7.26 -3.96
C ARG A 152 -1.15 -6.25 -4.08
N PRO A 153 -0.89 -5.03 -4.58
CA PRO A 153 -1.93 -4.02 -4.78
C PRO A 153 -2.96 -4.47 -5.83
N GLY A 154 -4.19 -3.99 -5.71
CA GLY A 154 -5.28 -4.26 -6.67
C GLY A 154 -5.88 -5.67 -6.60
N THR A 155 -5.52 -6.46 -5.60
CA THR A 155 -6.22 -7.73 -5.33
C THR A 155 -7.39 -7.48 -4.39
N ALA A 156 -8.50 -6.96 -4.92
CA ALA A 156 -9.79 -7.11 -4.26
C ALA A 156 -9.97 -8.61 -3.99
N GLY A 157 -10.19 -8.97 -2.72
CA GLY A 157 -10.19 -10.34 -2.22
C GLY A 157 -10.76 -11.36 -3.21
N GLY A 158 -9.88 -12.01 -3.94
CA GLY A 158 -10.25 -13.11 -4.82
C GLY A 158 -10.75 -14.24 -3.95
N ALA A 159 -12.04 -14.53 -4.03
CA ALA A 159 -12.60 -15.79 -3.59
C ALA A 159 -11.69 -16.89 -4.13
N MET A 160 -11.24 -17.80 -3.27
CA MET A 160 -10.52 -18.99 -3.68
C MET A 160 -11.33 -19.68 -4.78
N PRO A 161 -10.75 -19.98 -5.96
CA PRO A 161 -11.45 -20.78 -6.95
C PRO A 161 -11.72 -22.15 -6.34
N GLY A 162 -12.99 -22.53 -6.35
CA GLY A 162 -13.63 -23.63 -5.66
C GLY A 162 -12.79 -24.90 -5.54
N MET A 163 -12.72 -25.39 -4.33
CA MET A 163 -12.55 -26.81 -4.07
C MET A 163 -13.75 -27.53 -4.69
N GLY A 164 -13.51 -28.07 -5.89
CA GLY A 164 -14.45 -28.93 -6.57
C GLY A 164 -14.83 -30.07 -5.65
N SER A 165 -16.12 -30.19 -5.41
CA SER A 165 -16.75 -31.31 -4.75
C SER A 165 -16.32 -32.63 -5.41
N MET A 166 -15.40 -33.38 -4.79
CA MET A 166 -15.14 -34.79 -5.14
C MET A 166 -16.37 -35.59 -4.73
N LYS A 167 -17.24 -35.94 -5.70
CA LYS A 167 -18.22 -36.99 -5.57
C LYS A 167 -17.47 -38.30 -5.35
N MET A 168 -17.56 -38.83 -4.14
CA MET A 168 -17.29 -40.27 -3.91
C MET A 168 -18.36 -41.10 -4.59
N LYS A 169 -17.93 -42.08 -5.37
CA LYS A 169 -18.70 -43.15 -5.91
C LYS A 169 -18.41 -44.41 -5.07
#